data_1edf6bb506fe3ae7e780413474ceb295
#
_entry.id   1edf6bb506fe3ae7e780413474ceb295
#
_cell.length_a   1.000
_cell.length_b   1.000
_cell.length_c   1.000
_cell.angle_alpha   90.00
_cell.angle_beta   90.00
_cell.angle_gamma   90.00
#
_symmetry.space_group_name_H-M   'P 1'
#
loop_
_entity.id
_entity.type
_entity.pdbx_description
1 polymer ?
#
loop_
_entity_poly.entity_id
_entity_poly.type
_entity_poly.pdbx_seq_one_letter_code
_entity_poly.pdbx_strand_id
1 'polypeptide(L)'
;MLTNYVKRYSPALGRDMEYKTYGDKGKAVLVFPSQNGRFFDYENMGMVDSIADYIESGKIRLICVDSIDGETWSNAGGDPRWRIEQHERWFHHVIDEVIPEQRRDGKTFMTTGCSMGGYHAGNFFFRRPDIFD
;
A
#
# COMPACT_ATOMS: atom_id res chain seq x y z
N MET A 1 9.60 17.88 -4.22
CA MET A 1 8.93 16.85 -3.40
C MET A 1 9.92 15.76 -3.02
N LEU A 2 10.02 15.44 -1.74
CA LEU A 2 10.87 14.35 -1.28
C LEU A 2 10.22 13.01 -1.65
N THR A 3 10.98 12.15 -2.33
CA THR A 3 10.51 10.82 -2.69
C THR A 3 11.53 9.79 -2.24
N ASN A 4 11.06 8.58 -1.90
CA ASN A 4 11.94 7.51 -1.47
C ASN A 4 11.43 6.17 -2.02
N TYR A 5 12.29 5.48 -2.76
CA TYR A 5 12.02 4.15 -3.25
C TYR A 5 12.62 3.11 -2.29
N VAL A 6 11.82 2.13 -1.90
CA VAL A 6 12.24 1.09 -0.96
C VAL A 6 12.07 -0.28 -1.61
N LYS A 7 13.11 -1.08 -1.56
CA LYS A 7 13.08 -2.49 -1.93
C LYS A 7 13.62 -3.27 -0.75
N ARG A 8 12.80 -4.16 -0.20
CA ARG A 8 13.17 -4.94 0.96
C ARG A 8 12.71 -6.38 0.84
N TYR A 9 13.50 -7.29 1.40
CA TYR A 9 13.06 -8.67 1.56
C TYR A 9 11.87 -8.72 2.51
N SER A 10 10.80 -9.39 2.06
CA SER A 10 9.60 -9.60 2.87
C SER A 10 9.61 -11.01 3.46
N PRO A 11 9.81 -11.16 4.78
CA PRO A 11 9.67 -12.46 5.42
C PRO A 11 8.29 -13.09 5.22
N ALA A 12 7.23 -12.27 5.23
CA ALA A 12 5.86 -12.75 5.03
C ALA A 12 5.66 -13.39 3.66
N LEU A 13 6.28 -12.83 2.61
CA LEU A 13 6.14 -13.32 1.24
C LEU A 13 7.31 -14.16 0.75
N GLY A 14 8.45 -14.14 1.46
CA GLY A 14 9.64 -14.89 1.10
C GLY A 14 10.33 -14.37 -0.17
N ARG A 15 10.20 -13.09 -0.45
CA ARG A 15 10.77 -12.42 -1.64
C ARG A 15 10.93 -10.93 -1.40
N ASP A 16 11.67 -10.26 -2.27
CA ASP A 16 11.77 -8.81 -2.23
C ASP A 16 10.45 -8.17 -2.63
N MET A 17 10.08 -7.13 -1.89
CA MET A 17 8.90 -6.31 -2.18
C MET A 17 9.32 -4.84 -2.27
N GLU A 18 8.55 -4.09 -3.02
CA GLU A 18 8.87 -2.70 -3.33
C GLU A 18 7.73 -1.78 -2.90
N TYR A 19 8.06 -0.57 -2.49
CA TYR A 19 7.09 0.50 -2.33
C TYR A 19 7.79 1.85 -2.49
N LYS A 20 6.99 2.91 -2.68
CA LYS A 20 7.53 4.25 -2.86
C LYS A 20 6.77 5.24 -2.00
N THR A 21 7.50 6.16 -1.38
CA THR A 21 6.89 7.21 -0.56
C THR A 21 7.05 8.56 -1.21
N TYR A 22 6.09 9.44 -0.98
CA TYR A 22 6.06 10.79 -1.49
C TYR A 22 5.75 11.74 -0.33
N GLY A 23 6.65 12.69 -0.10
CA GLY A 23 6.55 13.56 1.06
C GLY A 23 7.08 12.92 2.33
N ASP A 24 7.22 13.72 3.40
CA ASP A 24 7.78 13.25 4.67
C ASP A 24 7.02 13.76 5.88
N LYS A 25 5.98 14.55 5.70
CA LYS A 25 5.23 15.20 6.79
C LYS A 25 3.73 15.04 6.60
N GLY A 26 3.00 15.18 7.70
CA GLY A 26 1.55 15.17 7.69
C GLY A 26 0.94 13.79 7.84
N LYS A 27 -0.34 13.72 7.54
CA LYS A 27 -1.10 12.47 7.64
C LYS A 27 -0.57 11.43 6.65
N ALA A 28 -0.22 10.26 7.16
CA ALA A 28 0.21 9.15 6.31
C ALA A 28 -0.98 8.53 5.58
N VAL A 29 -0.84 8.37 4.28
CA VAL A 29 -1.86 7.77 3.41
C VAL A 29 -1.27 6.55 2.75
N LEU A 30 -1.82 5.38 3.07
CA LEU A 30 -1.45 4.12 2.44
C LEU A 30 -2.25 3.96 1.15
N VAL A 31 -1.55 3.88 0.03
CA VAL A 31 -2.15 3.85 -1.30
C VAL A 31 -1.99 2.46 -1.91
N PHE A 32 -3.12 1.85 -2.29
CA PHE A 32 -3.14 0.57 -2.98
C PHE A 32 -3.36 0.79 -4.48
N PRO A 33 -2.61 0.10 -5.34
CA PRO A 33 -2.81 0.24 -6.78
C PRO A 33 -4.12 -0.43 -7.23
N SER A 34 -4.57 -0.14 -8.45
CA SER A 34 -5.68 -0.85 -9.07
C SER A 34 -5.28 -2.30 -9.38
N GLN A 35 -6.20 -3.09 -9.90
CA GLN A 35 -5.98 -4.53 -10.16
C GLN A 35 -4.72 -4.77 -10.99
N ASN A 36 -3.87 -5.66 -10.50
CA ASN A 36 -2.56 -6.01 -11.10
C ASN A 36 -1.59 -4.83 -11.20
N GLY A 37 -1.87 -3.75 -10.46
CA GLY A 37 -1.05 -2.55 -10.51
C GLY A 37 0.22 -2.65 -9.70
N ARG A 38 1.06 -1.64 -9.87
CA ARG A 38 2.36 -1.53 -9.24
C ARG A 38 2.44 -0.28 -8.38
N PHE A 39 3.42 -0.25 -7.48
CA PHE A 39 3.64 0.86 -6.56
C PHE A 39 3.82 2.21 -7.24
N PHE A 40 4.19 2.24 -8.52
CA PHE A 40 4.44 3.48 -9.27
C PHE A 40 3.22 3.95 -10.10
N ASP A 41 2.12 3.20 -10.12
CA ASP A 41 0.96 3.52 -10.97
C ASP A 41 0.27 4.81 -10.54
N TYR A 42 0.19 5.07 -9.25
CA TYR A 42 -0.44 6.29 -8.73
C TYR A 42 0.26 7.55 -9.27
N GLU A 43 1.59 7.52 -9.31
CA GLU A 43 2.39 8.59 -9.91
C GLU A 43 2.20 8.65 -11.42
N ASN A 44 2.31 7.50 -12.10
CA ASN A 44 2.25 7.44 -13.56
C ASN A 44 0.88 7.85 -14.12
N MET A 45 -0.18 7.66 -13.36
CA MET A 45 -1.53 8.08 -13.76
C MET A 45 -1.83 9.54 -13.40
N GLY A 46 -0.86 10.28 -12.88
CA GLY A 46 -0.98 11.70 -12.62
C GLY A 46 -1.59 12.06 -11.27
N MET A 47 -1.89 11.07 -10.41
CA MET A 47 -2.53 11.37 -9.13
C MET A 47 -1.60 12.09 -8.16
N VAL A 48 -0.32 11.70 -8.13
CA VAL A 48 0.67 12.37 -7.27
C VAL A 48 0.80 13.85 -7.65
N ASP A 49 0.87 14.15 -8.95
CA ASP A 49 0.93 15.53 -9.43
C ASP A 49 -0.33 16.31 -9.08
N SER A 50 -1.50 15.66 -9.16
CA SER A 50 -2.78 16.30 -8.86
C SER A 50 -2.90 16.75 -7.41
N ILE A 51 -2.24 16.06 -6.48
CA ILE A 51 -2.30 16.37 -5.05
C ILE A 51 -0.95 16.86 -4.51
N ALA A 52 -0.04 17.24 -5.41
CA ALA A 52 1.31 17.65 -5.03
C ALA A 52 1.32 18.80 -4.02
N ASP A 53 0.39 19.75 -4.14
CA ASP A 53 0.31 20.89 -3.22
C ASP A 53 0.08 20.46 -1.77
N TYR A 54 -0.73 19.43 -1.56
CA TYR A 54 -0.98 18.89 -0.22
C TYR A 54 0.24 18.17 0.34
N ILE A 55 0.99 17.49 -0.53
CA ILE A 55 2.21 16.79 -0.13
C ILE A 55 3.31 17.79 0.18
N GLU A 56 3.54 18.75 -0.69
CA GLU A 56 4.60 19.75 -0.54
C GLU A 56 4.35 20.70 0.64
N SER A 57 3.08 20.98 0.94
CA SER A 57 2.72 21.80 2.11
C SER A 57 2.79 21.01 3.43
N GLY A 58 3.10 19.70 3.38
CA GLY A 58 3.24 18.88 4.57
C GLY A 58 1.94 18.45 5.21
N LYS A 59 0.83 18.49 4.49
CA LYS A 59 -0.48 18.04 5.00
C LYS A 59 -0.63 16.53 4.95
N ILE A 60 -0.11 15.90 3.91
CA ILE A 60 -0.15 14.45 3.72
C ILE A 60 1.19 13.94 3.20
N ARG A 61 1.46 12.68 3.46
CA ARG A 61 2.53 11.91 2.81
C ARG A 61 1.95 10.61 2.30
N LEU A 62 2.41 10.14 1.15
CA LEU A 62 1.89 8.93 0.52
C LEU A 62 2.86 7.77 0.71
N ILE A 63 2.32 6.58 0.97
CA ILE A 63 3.06 5.32 0.96
C ILE A 63 2.36 4.42 -0.06
N CYS A 64 2.92 4.31 -1.25
CA CYS A 64 2.34 3.56 -2.36
C CYS A 64 2.93 2.16 -2.39
N VAL A 65 2.14 1.17 -1.96
CA VAL A 65 2.58 -0.22 -1.88
C VAL A 65 2.36 -0.95 -3.20
N ASP A 66 3.07 -2.06 -3.35
CA ASP A 66 2.91 -2.96 -4.48
C ASP A 66 1.79 -3.96 -4.22
N SER A 67 1.30 -4.62 -5.26
CA SER A 67 0.28 -5.65 -5.16
C SER A 67 0.80 -6.98 -5.69
N ILE A 68 0.11 -8.05 -5.33
CA ILE A 68 0.32 -9.39 -5.89
C ILE A 68 -0.98 -9.96 -6.43
N ASP A 69 -1.87 -9.10 -6.93
CA ASP A 69 -3.20 -9.49 -7.40
C ASP A 69 -3.17 -10.59 -8.45
N GLY A 70 -2.12 -10.62 -9.28
CA GLY A 70 -1.94 -11.67 -10.28
C GLY A 70 -1.85 -13.08 -9.70
N GLU A 71 -1.44 -13.21 -8.45
CA GLU A 71 -1.35 -14.49 -7.74
C GLU A 71 -2.60 -14.79 -6.91
N THR A 72 -3.42 -13.78 -6.64
CA THR A 72 -4.56 -13.86 -5.73
C THR A 72 -5.87 -13.61 -6.46
N TRP A 73 -6.40 -12.39 -6.39
CA TRP A 73 -7.72 -12.06 -6.93
C TRP A 73 -7.83 -12.27 -8.44
N SER A 74 -6.78 -11.99 -9.20
CA SER A 74 -6.76 -12.16 -10.65
C SER A 74 -6.41 -13.57 -11.11
N ASN A 75 -6.01 -14.45 -10.20
CA ASN A 75 -5.64 -15.83 -10.52
C ASN A 75 -6.87 -16.74 -10.50
N ALA A 76 -7.78 -16.53 -11.45
CA ALA A 76 -9.08 -17.21 -11.45
C ALA A 76 -8.98 -18.74 -11.58
N GLY A 77 -7.94 -19.25 -12.25
CA GLY A 77 -7.72 -20.69 -12.41
C GLY A 77 -6.87 -21.32 -11.31
N GLY A 78 -6.40 -20.54 -10.35
CA GLY A 78 -5.55 -21.03 -9.27
C GLY A 78 -6.31 -21.75 -8.18
N ASP A 79 -5.58 -22.52 -7.36
CA ASP A 79 -6.16 -23.17 -6.20
C ASP A 79 -6.68 -22.13 -5.20
N PRO A 80 -7.96 -22.17 -4.81
CA PRO A 80 -8.55 -21.17 -3.94
C PRO A 80 -7.83 -21.02 -2.59
N ARG A 81 -7.39 -22.13 -2.01
CA ARG A 81 -6.69 -22.12 -0.73
C ARG A 81 -5.34 -21.44 -0.84
N TRP A 82 -4.57 -21.76 -1.89
CA TRP A 82 -3.29 -21.11 -2.13
C TRP A 82 -3.47 -19.61 -2.38
N ARG A 83 -4.49 -19.23 -3.14
CA ARG A 83 -4.79 -17.83 -3.44
C ARG A 83 -5.06 -17.02 -2.18
N ILE A 84 -5.89 -17.53 -1.28
CA ILE A 84 -6.20 -16.82 -0.04
C ILE A 84 -5.00 -16.79 0.91
N GLU A 85 -4.21 -17.84 0.95
CA GLU A 85 -2.99 -17.87 1.76
C GLU A 85 -1.99 -16.80 1.28
N GLN A 86 -1.82 -16.66 -0.04
CA GLN A 86 -0.95 -15.61 -0.58
C GLN A 86 -1.49 -14.21 -0.27
N HIS A 87 -2.80 -14.01 -0.39
CA HIS A 87 -3.42 -12.76 -0.02
C HIS A 87 -3.17 -12.41 1.45
N GLU A 88 -3.32 -13.37 2.35
CA GLU A 88 -3.06 -13.15 3.77
C GLU A 88 -1.58 -12.86 4.05
N ARG A 89 -0.67 -13.51 3.35
CA ARG A 89 0.77 -13.20 3.45
C ARG A 89 1.07 -11.78 3.00
N TRP A 90 0.44 -11.35 1.91
CA TRP A 90 0.58 -9.97 1.44
C TRP A 90 -0.02 -8.98 2.45
N PHE A 91 -1.17 -9.30 3.03
CA PHE A 91 -1.76 -8.50 4.10
C PHE A 91 -0.75 -8.32 5.25
N HIS A 92 -0.15 -9.41 5.70
CA HIS A 92 0.85 -9.35 6.77
C HIS A 92 2.13 -8.63 6.35
N HIS A 93 2.53 -8.74 5.08
CA HIS A 93 3.64 -7.92 4.58
C HIS A 93 3.36 -6.44 4.80
N VAL A 94 2.18 -5.97 4.46
CA VAL A 94 1.84 -4.56 4.65
C VAL A 94 1.76 -4.20 6.13
N ILE A 95 1.01 -4.99 6.92
CA ILE A 95 0.73 -4.68 8.33
C ILE A 95 1.99 -4.82 9.21
N ASP A 96 2.76 -5.88 9.01
CA ASP A 96 3.86 -6.22 9.91
C ASP A 96 5.21 -5.71 9.44
N GLU A 97 5.33 -5.29 8.19
CA GLU A 97 6.61 -4.86 7.60
C GLU A 97 6.58 -3.41 7.13
N VAL A 98 5.62 -3.03 6.29
CA VAL A 98 5.54 -1.66 5.76
C VAL A 98 5.07 -0.67 6.83
N ILE A 99 3.98 -1.00 7.52
CA ILE A 99 3.41 -0.10 8.53
C ILE A 99 4.40 0.22 9.66
N PRO A 100 5.07 -0.76 10.30
CA PRO A 100 6.04 -0.44 11.35
C PRO A 100 7.19 0.42 10.86
N GLU A 101 7.65 0.21 9.64
CA GLU A 101 8.73 1.01 9.05
C GLU A 101 8.32 2.45 8.81
N GLN A 102 7.04 2.69 8.49
CA GLN A 102 6.53 4.01 8.13
C GLN A 102 5.77 4.71 9.25
N ARG A 103 5.34 3.99 10.28
CA ARG A 103 4.55 4.57 11.36
C ARG A 103 5.41 5.49 12.23
N ARG A 104 4.89 6.69 12.50
CA ARG A 104 5.56 7.69 13.32
C ARG A 104 4.69 8.03 14.53
N ASP A 105 5.29 8.00 15.71
CA ASP A 105 4.64 8.41 16.97
C ASP A 105 3.30 7.69 17.24
N GLY A 106 3.17 6.44 16.77
CA GLY A 106 1.95 5.66 16.96
C GLY A 106 0.72 6.19 16.21
N LYS A 107 0.91 7.16 15.29
CA LYS A 107 -0.21 7.75 14.55
C LYS A 107 -0.82 6.76 13.57
N THR A 108 -2.11 6.96 13.30
CA THR A 108 -2.89 6.15 12.37
C THR A 108 -2.69 6.60 10.92
N PHE A 109 -3.08 5.74 9.99
CA PHE A 109 -2.97 5.96 8.55
C PHE A 109 -4.36 6.08 7.94
N MET A 110 -4.48 6.86 6.88
CA MET A 110 -5.59 6.73 5.94
C MET A 110 -5.28 5.63 4.93
N THR A 111 -6.31 5.03 4.35
CA THR A 111 -6.17 4.12 3.21
C THR A 111 -6.92 4.68 2.02
N THR A 112 -6.39 4.46 0.83
CA THR A 112 -7.04 4.85 -0.42
C THR A 112 -6.62 3.92 -1.56
N GLY A 113 -7.41 3.92 -2.63
CA GLY A 113 -7.10 3.18 -3.83
C GLY A 113 -8.24 3.27 -4.83
N CYS A 114 -7.95 2.96 -6.09
CA CYS A 114 -8.92 2.89 -7.17
C CYS A 114 -9.27 1.45 -7.49
N SER A 115 -10.55 1.15 -7.79
CA SER A 115 -11.00 -0.18 -8.21
C SER A 115 -10.60 -1.23 -7.17
N MET A 116 -9.84 -2.26 -7.54
CA MET A 116 -9.34 -3.27 -6.61
C MET A 116 -8.56 -2.63 -5.44
N GLY A 117 -7.85 -1.53 -5.70
CA GLY A 117 -7.18 -0.78 -4.64
C GLY A 117 -8.14 -0.22 -3.61
N GLY A 118 -9.33 0.20 -4.03
CA GLY A 118 -10.39 0.63 -3.11
C GLY A 118 -10.90 -0.51 -2.25
N TYR A 119 -11.03 -1.71 -2.81
CA TYR A 119 -11.36 -2.90 -2.04
C TYR A 119 -10.29 -3.18 -0.98
N HIS A 120 -9.01 -3.16 -1.36
CA HIS A 120 -7.92 -3.36 -0.41
C HIS A 120 -7.94 -2.31 0.69
N ALA A 121 -8.16 -1.04 0.32
CA ALA A 121 -8.23 0.05 1.30
C ALA A 121 -9.31 -0.21 2.35
N GLY A 122 -10.50 -0.61 1.92
CA GLY A 122 -11.60 -0.94 2.82
C GLY A 122 -11.32 -2.16 3.67
N ASN A 123 -10.77 -3.22 3.07
CA ASN A 123 -10.43 -4.46 3.77
C ASN A 123 -9.42 -4.21 4.89
N PHE A 124 -8.37 -3.47 4.62
CA PHE A 124 -7.36 -3.12 5.62
C PHE A 124 -7.96 -2.26 6.73
N PHE A 125 -8.75 -1.25 6.36
CA PHE A 125 -9.40 -0.35 7.32
C PHE A 125 -10.28 -1.14 8.29
N PHE A 126 -11.15 -2.01 7.78
CA PHE A 126 -12.08 -2.74 8.65
C PHE A 126 -11.39 -3.83 9.47
N ARG A 127 -10.32 -4.42 8.97
CA ARG A 127 -9.61 -5.47 9.70
C ARG A 127 -8.70 -4.92 10.80
N ARG A 128 -8.17 -3.72 10.63
CA ARG A 128 -7.21 -3.14 11.58
C ARG A 128 -7.57 -1.69 11.93
N PRO A 129 -8.68 -1.49 12.64
CA PRO A 129 -9.10 -0.13 13.05
C PRO A 129 -8.15 0.51 14.06
N ASP A 130 -7.23 -0.25 14.64
CA ASP A 130 -6.17 0.26 15.50
C ASP A 130 -5.05 0.96 14.72
N ILE A 131 -4.94 0.69 13.41
CA ILE A 131 -3.91 1.26 12.54
C ILE A 131 -4.51 2.31 11.61
N PHE A 132 -5.72 2.10 11.14
CA PHE A 132 -6.35 2.92 10.10
C PHE A 132 -7.56 3.69 10.62
N ASP A 133 -7.71 4.91 10.10
CA ASP A 133 -8.85 5.77 10.43
C ASP A 133 -9.38 6.52 9.20
#